data_04d451aa99187f8ef631bebe6c92378c
#
_entry.id   04d451aa99187f8ef631bebe6c92378c
#
_cell.length_a   1.000
_cell.length_b   1.000
_cell.length_c   1.000
_cell.angle_alpha   90.00
_cell.angle_beta   90.00
_cell.angle_gamma   90.00
#
_symmetry.space_group_name_H-M   'P 1'
#
loop_
_entity.id
_entity.type
_entity.pdbx_description
1 polymer ?
#
loop_
_entity_poly.entity_id
_entity_poly.type
_entity_poly.pdbx_seq_one_letter_code
_entity_poly.pdbx_strand_id
1 'polypeptide(L)'
;MTDKTARAEDAAAAAEAGTSADPAAQQPDPVAVATELRDRLLRTLAEMENLRKRTDREVTDARLYGVTTLARDLLGVADNMRRALDAVSPELRASAEPGVKALVDGVELTERELIKTLEKNGVRQFSPRGEKFDPNVHQAMFEVPNPSVPAGSVVEVVAPGYMIGERVLRPAMVGVSKGGPKTAPAARSVNDNATAGAAKDS
;
A
#
# COMPACT_ATOMS: atom_id res chain seq x y z
N MET A 1 13.41 4.28 -89.62
CA MET A 1 14.23 3.20 -90.24
C MET A 1 13.92 1.97 -89.41
N THR A 2 12.99 1.28 -89.97
CA THR A 2 13.15 -0.07 -90.60
C THR A 2 13.41 -1.16 -89.60
N ASP A 3 12.77 -2.17 -89.50
CA ASP A 3 11.92 -3.00 -90.37
C ASP A 3 11.81 -4.32 -89.56
N LYS A 4 10.75 -4.81 -89.45
CA LYS A 4 10.05 -5.82 -90.23
C LYS A 4 10.25 -7.26 -89.74
N THR A 5 9.14 -7.80 -89.36
CA THR A 5 8.62 -9.10 -89.89
C THR A 5 9.42 -10.34 -89.50
N ALA A 6 8.87 -11.35 -89.18
CA ALA A 6 7.71 -12.13 -89.47
C ALA A 6 7.93 -13.56 -88.98
N ARG A 7 6.84 -14.19 -88.81
CA ARG A 7 6.50 -15.56 -89.18
C ARG A 7 6.78 -16.65 -88.20
N ALA A 8 5.81 -17.12 -87.64
CA ALA A 8 4.75 -18.04 -88.10
C ALA A 8 5.15 -19.48 -88.01
N GLU A 9 4.24 -20.19 -87.38
CA GLU A 9 3.93 -21.61 -87.57
C GLU A 9 4.94 -22.63 -87.06
N ASP A 10 4.56 -23.44 -86.15
CA ASP A 10 3.79 -24.64 -86.42
C ASP A 10 3.48 -25.46 -85.15
N ALA A 11 2.29 -25.86 -85.09
CA ALA A 11 1.69 -27.12 -84.78
C ALA A 11 1.95 -27.80 -83.42
N ALA A 12 0.88 -27.90 -82.78
CA ALA A 12 0.18 -29.11 -82.45
C ALA A 12 0.75 -30.05 -81.32
N ALA A 13 -0.21 -30.25 -80.45
CA ALA A 13 -0.43 -31.47 -79.71
C ALA A 13 0.41 -31.77 -78.47
N ALA A 14 -0.22 -31.55 -77.38
CA ALA A 14 -0.58 -32.67 -76.49
C ALA A 14 -1.40 -32.15 -75.33
N ALA A 15 -2.61 -32.53 -75.33
CA ALA A 15 -3.46 -32.53 -74.12
C ALA A 15 -2.75 -33.33 -73.04
N GLU A 16 -2.74 -32.76 -71.83
CA GLU A 16 -3.08 -33.60 -70.66
C GLU A 16 -3.35 -32.70 -69.44
N ALA A 17 -4.50 -32.83 -68.95
CA ALA A 17 -5.06 -32.64 -67.66
C ALA A 17 -4.03 -32.33 -66.54
N GLY A 18 -3.82 -31.06 -66.29
CA GLY A 18 -3.38 -30.60 -64.97
C GLY A 18 -4.55 -30.13 -64.19
N THR A 19 -5.08 -30.98 -63.37
CA THR A 19 -6.09 -30.77 -62.35
C THR A 19 -5.76 -29.46 -61.64
N SER A 20 -6.51 -28.38 -61.89
CA SER A 20 -6.59 -27.26 -61.03
C SER A 20 -7.13 -27.72 -59.71
N ALA A 21 -6.27 -28.10 -58.79
CA ALA A 21 -6.61 -28.15 -57.41
C ALA A 21 -6.94 -26.72 -57.00
N ASP A 22 -8.21 -26.44 -57.06
CA ASP A 22 -8.81 -25.34 -56.34
C ASP A 22 -8.39 -25.50 -54.90
N PRO A 23 -7.61 -24.57 -54.33
CA PRO A 23 -7.43 -24.55 -52.90
C PRO A 23 -8.77 -24.06 -52.36
N ALA A 24 -9.75 -24.99 -52.29
CA ALA A 24 -10.94 -24.81 -51.53
C ALA A 24 -10.43 -24.27 -50.17
N ALA A 25 -10.52 -22.98 -50.07
CA ALA A 25 -10.27 -22.27 -48.80
C ALA A 25 -10.99 -23.10 -47.74
N GLN A 26 -10.24 -23.80 -46.93
CA GLN A 26 -10.73 -24.55 -45.78
C GLN A 26 -11.42 -23.52 -44.90
N GLN A 27 -12.70 -23.33 -45.10
CA GLN A 27 -13.50 -22.48 -44.21
C GLN A 27 -13.34 -23.09 -42.84
N PRO A 28 -12.81 -22.31 -41.87
CA PRO A 28 -12.60 -22.86 -40.55
C PRO A 28 -13.93 -23.40 -40.03
N ASP A 29 -13.88 -24.58 -39.43
CA ASP A 29 -15.06 -25.24 -38.86
C ASP A 29 -15.83 -24.22 -37.98
N PRO A 30 -17.10 -23.92 -38.30
CA PRO A 30 -17.88 -22.93 -37.55
C PRO A 30 -17.95 -23.28 -36.05
N VAL A 31 -17.89 -24.55 -35.69
CA VAL A 31 -17.87 -25.01 -34.30
C VAL A 31 -16.55 -24.68 -33.62
N ALA A 32 -15.43 -24.85 -34.31
CA ALA A 32 -14.11 -24.50 -33.81
C ALA A 32 -14.01 -22.98 -33.60
N VAL A 33 -14.46 -22.17 -34.55
CA VAL A 33 -14.53 -20.71 -34.45
C VAL A 33 -15.41 -20.25 -33.31
N ALA A 34 -16.56 -20.83 -33.15
CA ALA A 34 -17.49 -20.51 -32.05
C ALA A 34 -16.86 -20.82 -30.66
N THR A 35 -16.14 -21.94 -30.57
CA THR A 35 -15.44 -22.32 -29.34
C THR A 35 -14.33 -21.35 -29.02
N GLU A 36 -13.50 -21.00 -30.00
CA GLU A 36 -12.41 -20.03 -29.82
C GLU A 36 -12.95 -18.65 -29.42
N LEU A 37 -14.02 -18.19 -30.05
CA LEU A 37 -14.66 -16.91 -29.69
C LEU A 37 -15.24 -16.95 -28.28
N ARG A 38 -15.84 -18.08 -27.86
CA ARG A 38 -16.33 -18.25 -26.50
C ARG A 38 -15.19 -18.20 -25.49
N ASP A 39 -14.08 -18.86 -25.77
CA ASP A 39 -12.92 -18.86 -24.88
C ASP A 39 -12.28 -17.46 -24.79
N ARG A 40 -12.23 -16.74 -25.91
CA ARG A 40 -11.80 -15.34 -25.91
C ARG A 40 -12.74 -14.45 -25.09
N LEU A 41 -14.05 -14.59 -25.26
CA LEU A 41 -15.04 -13.85 -24.49
C LEU A 41 -14.90 -14.12 -22.98
N LEU A 42 -14.78 -15.38 -22.57
CA LEU A 42 -14.61 -15.75 -21.15
C LEU A 42 -13.32 -15.15 -20.59
N ARG A 43 -12.23 -15.20 -21.33
CA ARG A 43 -10.95 -14.57 -20.93
C ARG A 43 -11.09 -13.05 -20.79
N THR A 44 -11.70 -12.41 -21.78
CA THR A 44 -11.90 -10.95 -21.75
C THR A 44 -12.80 -10.54 -20.58
N LEU A 45 -13.86 -11.29 -20.30
CA LEU A 45 -14.72 -11.03 -19.13
C LEU A 45 -13.95 -11.17 -17.82
N ALA A 46 -13.12 -12.21 -17.70
CA ALA A 46 -12.26 -12.38 -16.51
C ALA A 46 -11.24 -11.24 -16.35
N GLU A 47 -10.64 -10.80 -17.47
CA GLU A 47 -9.71 -9.65 -17.47
C GLU A 47 -10.43 -8.36 -17.08
N MET A 48 -11.63 -8.12 -17.60
CA MET A 48 -12.45 -6.95 -17.25
C MET A 48 -12.82 -6.95 -15.75
N GLU A 49 -13.21 -8.12 -15.21
CA GLU A 49 -13.52 -8.22 -13.78
C GLU A 49 -12.28 -7.98 -12.90
N ASN A 50 -11.12 -8.53 -13.29
CA ASN A 50 -9.86 -8.28 -12.60
C ASN A 50 -9.45 -6.81 -12.67
N LEU A 51 -9.58 -6.18 -13.84
CA LEU A 51 -9.30 -4.76 -14.03
C LEU A 51 -10.23 -3.92 -13.15
N ARG A 52 -11.54 -4.21 -13.14
CA ARG A 52 -12.50 -3.51 -12.29
C ARG A 52 -12.12 -3.58 -10.82
N LYS A 53 -11.85 -4.80 -10.30
CA LYS A 53 -11.42 -5.00 -8.91
C LYS A 53 -10.13 -4.23 -8.58
N ARG A 54 -9.19 -4.19 -9.53
CA ARG A 54 -7.95 -3.43 -9.38
C ARG A 54 -8.23 -1.93 -9.35
N THR A 55 -9.02 -1.41 -10.29
CA THR A 55 -9.38 0.01 -10.34
C THR A 55 -10.11 0.46 -9.08
N ASP A 56 -11.06 -0.34 -8.57
CA ASP A 56 -11.77 -0.02 -7.33
C ASP A 56 -10.80 0.11 -6.13
N ARG A 57 -9.79 -0.76 -6.05
CA ARG A 57 -8.73 -0.66 -5.03
C ARG A 57 -7.88 0.59 -5.24
N GLU A 58 -7.41 0.85 -6.47
CA GLU A 58 -6.60 2.02 -6.80
C GLU A 58 -7.34 3.34 -6.49
N VAL A 59 -8.64 3.41 -6.77
CA VAL A 59 -9.46 4.58 -6.43
C VAL A 59 -9.59 4.75 -4.91
N THR A 60 -9.80 3.66 -4.18
CA THR A 60 -9.88 3.69 -2.72
C THR A 60 -8.55 4.14 -2.11
N ASP A 61 -7.46 3.58 -2.59
CA ASP A 61 -6.10 3.95 -2.16
C ASP A 61 -5.78 5.40 -2.51
N ALA A 62 -6.12 5.85 -3.72
CA ALA A 62 -5.91 7.23 -4.14
C ALA A 62 -6.66 8.22 -3.24
N ARG A 63 -7.89 7.91 -2.85
CA ARG A 63 -8.67 8.74 -1.91
C ARG A 63 -8.05 8.78 -0.52
N LEU A 64 -7.64 7.63 0.01
CA LEU A 64 -7.05 7.54 1.34
C LEU A 64 -5.67 8.21 1.40
N TYR A 65 -4.82 7.94 0.40
CA TYR A 65 -3.43 8.41 0.41
C TYR A 65 -3.21 9.73 -0.31
N GLY A 66 -4.21 10.25 -1.01
CA GLY A 66 -4.12 11.53 -1.73
C GLY A 66 -3.81 12.72 -0.82
N VAL A 67 -4.21 12.64 0.45
CA VAL A 67 -3.95 13.68 1.45
C VAL A 67 -2.62 13.52 2.20
N THR A 68 -1.80 12.51 1.85
CA THR A 68 -0.57 12.16 2.58
C THR A 68 0.39 13.33 2.73
N THR A 69 0.65 14.06 1.64
CA THR A 69 1.59 15.19 1.64
C THR A 69 1.07 16.32 2.52
N LEU A 70 -0.19 16.72 2.31
CA LEU A 70 -0.83 17.75 3.14
C LEU A 70 -0.84 17.37 4.62
N ALA A 71 -1.21 16.13 4.93
CA ALA A 71 -1.21 15.64 6.29
C ALA A 71 0.18 15.74 6.92
N ARG A 72 1.23 15.34 6.19
CA ARG A 72 2.62 15.42 6.69
C ARG A 72 3.02 16.87 6.99
N ASP A 73 2.66 17.81 6.14
CA ASP A 73 2.97 19.24 6.35
C ASP A 73 2.22 19.79 7.56
N LEU A 74 0.94 19.39 7.76
CA LEU A 74 0.14 19.79 8.91
C LEU A 74 0.65 19.23 10.25
N LEU A 75 1.37 18.08 10.24
CA LEU A 75 2.00 17.58 11.47
C LEU A 75 3.02 18.56 12.04
N GLY A 76 3.73 19.31 11.20
CA GLY A 76 4.63 20.37 11.65
C GLY A 76 3.91 21.50 12.38
N VAL A 77 2.70 21.84 11.96
CA VAL A 77 1.85 22.84 12.63
C VAL A 77 1.38 22.30 13.97
N ALA A 78 0.91 21.06 14.04
CA ALA A 78 0.51 20.42 15.29
C ALA A 78 1.66 20.38 16.32
N ASP A 79 2.87 20.03 15.87
CA ASP A 79 4.06 20.02 16.74
C ASP A 79 4.42 21.40 17.27
N ASN A 80 4.28 22.45 16.45
CA ASN A 80 4.53 23.83 16.87
C ASN A 80 3.50 24.29 17.90
N MET A 81 2.22 23.96 17.71
CA MET A 81 1.17 24.24 18.70
C MET A 81 1.47 23.55 20.02
N ARG A 82 1.82 22.27 19.99
CA ARG A 82 2.17 21.49 21.17
C ARG A 82 3.37 22.07 21.88
N ARG A 83 4.42 22.42 21.16
CA ARG A 83 5.59 23.08 21.72
C ARG A 83 5.27 24.41 22.37
N ALA A 84 4.35 25.19 21.78
CA ALA A 84 3.89 26.44 22.37
C ALA A 84 3.14 26.20 23.69
N LEU A 85 2.31 25.17 23.74
CA LEU A 85 1.57 24.78 24.96
C LEU A 85 2.52 24.25 26.05
N ASP A 86 3.50 23.44 25.68
CA ASP A 86 4.51 22.86 26.60
C ASP A 86 5.45 23.94 27.17
N ALA A 87 5.65 25.06 26.46
CA ALA A 87 6.42 26.21 26.94
C ALA A 87 5.73 27.00 28.06
N VAL A 88 4.41 26.81 28.24
CA VAL A 88 3.65 27.44 29.32
C VAL A 88 3.70 26.57 30.56
N SER A 89 4.56 26.93 31.53
CA SER A 89 4.66 26.17 32.77
C SER A 89 3.34 26.18 33.55
N PRO A 90 3.08 25.16 34.39
CA PRO A 90 1.87 25.09 35.22
C PRO A 90 1.71 26.31 36.12
N GLU A 91 2.82 26.85 36.65
CA GLU A 91 2.84 28.03 37.52
C GLU A 91 2.43 29.28 36.72
N LEU A 92 2.97 29.44 35.50
CA LEU A 92 2.61 30.54 34.62
C LEU A 92 1.14 30.46 34.22
N ARG A 93 0.64 29.26 33.92
CA ARG A 93 -0.79 29.05 33.61
C ARG A 93 -1.69 29.37 34.80
N ALA A 94 -1.26 29.05 36.02
CA ALA A 94 -2.05 29.35 37.25
C ALA A 94 -2.10 30.84 37.56
N SER A 95 -0.96 31.54 37.36
CA SER A 95 -0.83 32.99 37.67
C SER A 95 -1.20 33.91 36.51
N ALA A 96 -1.48 33.38 35.32
CA ALA A 96 -1.76 34.15 34.14
C ALA A 96 -3.06 34.96 34.27
N GLU A 97 -3.06 36.13 33.67
CA GLU A 97 -4.29 36.96 33.54
C GLU A 97 -5.37 36.23 32.73
N PRO A 98 -6.65 36.58 32.93
CA PRO A 98 -7.76 35.89 32.23
C PRO A 98 -7.63 35.86 30.71
N GLY A 99 -7.06 36.92 30.09
CA GLY A 99 -6.82 37.00 28.65
C GLY A 99 -5.77 36.03 28.17
N VAL A 100 -4.70 35.82 28.94
CA VAL A 100 -3.63 34.85 28.61
C VAL A 100 -4.14 33.41 28.76
N LYS A 101 -4.96 33.14 29.81
CA LYS A 101 -5.59 31.83 29.96
C LYS A 101 -6.50 31.52 28.78
N ALA A 102 -7.38 32.46 28.38
CA ALA A 102 -8.25 32.28 27.24
C ALA A 102 -7.47 32.03 25.92
N LEU A 103 -6.33 32.68 25.74
CA LEU A 103 -5.44 32.44 24.58
C LEU A 103 -4.87 31.02 24.59
N VAL A 104 -4.32 30.56 25.73
CA VAL A 104 -3.76 29.21 25.88
C VAL A 104 -4.85 28.15 25.64
N ASP A 105 -6.03 28.33 26.23
CA ASP A 105 -7.18 27.43 26.04
C ASP A 105 -7.63 27.41 24.56
N GLY A 106 -7.60 28.55 23.87
CA GLY A 106 -7.88 28.66 22.44
C GLY A 106 -6.88 27.90 21.57
N VAL A 107 -5.60 27.98 21.88
CA VAL A 107 -4.56 27.22 21.16
C VAL A 107 -4.71 25.72 21.41
N GLU A 108 -4.99 25.31 22.66
CA GLU A 108 -5.23 23.92 23.01
C GLU A 108 -6.46 23.35 22.28
N LEU A 109 -7.53 24.13 22.18
CA LEU A 109 -8.72 23.73 21.43
C LEU A 109 -8.39 23.58 19.94
N THR A 110 -7.63 24.50 19.36
CA THR A 110 -7.23 24.46 17.95
C THR A 110 -6.36 23.25 17.64
N GLU A 111 -5.38 22.92 18.50
CA GLU A 111 -4.56 21.72 18.38
C GLU A 111 -5.44 20.47 18.40
N ARG A 112 -6.37 20.37 19.34
CA ARG A 112 -7.28 19.24 19.47
C ARG A 112 -8.19 19.09 18.25
N GLU A 113 -8.71 20.20 17.71
CA GLU A 113 -9.53 20.18 16.49
C GLU A 113 -8.72 19.77 15.26
N LEU A 114 -7.46 20.21 15.15
CA LEU A 114 -6.56 19.79 14.07
C LEU A 114 -6.33 18.29 14.11
N ILE A 115 -5.98 17.72 15.26
CA ILE A 115 -5.78 16.28 15.42
C ILE A 115 -7.06 15.52 15.05
N LYS A 116 -8.22 15.95 15.55
CA LYS A 116 -9.51 15.34 15.22
C LYS A 116 -9.84 15.40 13.72
N THR A 117 -9.44 16.48 13.06
CA THR A 117 -9.63 16.63 11.61
C THR A 117 -8.71 15.69 10.84
N LEU A 118 -7.46 15.51 11.28
CA LEU A 118 -6.54 14.53 10.72
C LEU A 118 -7.08 13.10 10.89
N GLU A 119 -7.62 12.77 12.07
CA GLU A 119 -8.24 11.46 12.33
C GLU A 119 -9.42 11.15 11.40
N LYS A 120 -10.30 12.15 11.15
CA LYS A 120 -11.42 12.02 10.18
C LYS A 120 -10.94 11.71 8.76
N ASN A 121 -9.73 12.14 8.40
CA ASN A 121 -9.09 11.87 7.11
C ASN A 121 -8.20 10.62 7.12
N GLY A 122 -8.33 9.76 8.14
CA GLY A 122 -7.64 8.48 8.23
C GLY A 122 -6.24 8.54 8.80
N VAL A 123 -5.77 9.71 9.27
CA VAL A 123 -4.50 9.87 9.97
C VAL A 123 -4.69 9.50 11.43
N ARG A 124 -3.90 8.56 11.94
CA ARG A 124 -3.94 8.13 13.35
C ARG A 124 -2.63 8.45 14.05
N GLN A 125 -2.74 9.06 15.22
CA GLN A 125 -1.60 9.25 16.11
C GLN A 125 -1.35 7.98 16.91
N PHE A 126 -0.07 7.64 17.13
CA PHE A 126 0.32 6.55 18.02
C PHE A 126 1.51 6.95 18.90
N SER A 127 1.51 6.44 20.11
CA SER A 127 2.54 6.72 21.11
C SER A 127 2.96 5.38 21.76
N PRO A 128 4.07 4.80 21.33
CA PRO A 128 4.46 3.43 21.67
C PRO A 128 5.19 3.32 23.03
N ARG A 129 4.83 4.12 24.00
CA ARG A 129 5.49 4.10 25.33
C ARG A 129 5.31 2.75 26.02
N GLY A 130 6.40 2.12 26.39
CA GLY A 130 6.41 0.80 27.01
C GLY A 130 6.40 -0.38 26.01
N GLU A 131 6.26 -0.11 24.73
CA GLU A 131 6.28 -1.12 23.69
C GLU A 131 7.71 -1.49 23.28
N LYS A 132 7.88 -2.61 22.59
CA LYS A 132 9.13 -2.98 21.97
C LYS A 132 9.45 -2.05 20.80
N PHE A 133 10.70 -1.62 20.71
CA PHE A 133 11.16 -0.83 19.59
C PHE A 133 11.01 -1.60 18.25
N ASP A 134 10.35 -0.97 17.27
CA ASP A 134 10.21 -1.46 15.90
C ASP A 134 10.79 -0.42 14.93
N PRO A 135 11.88 -0.74 14.20
CA PRO A 135 12.50 0.20 13.26
C PRO A 135 11.59 0.66 12.11
N ASN A 136 10.52 -0.08 11.81
CA ASN A 136 9.60 0.27 10.72
C ASN A 136 8.68 1.46 11.07
N VAL A 137 8.37 1.62 12.36
CA VAL A 137 7.39 2.62 12.82
C VAL A 137 7.97 3.58 13.87
N HIS A 138 9.16 3.28 14.44
CA HIS A 138 9.82 4.08 15.46
C HIS A 138 11.18 4.56 15.00
N GLN A 139 11.57 5.75 15.44
CA GLN A 139 12.90 6.33 15.25
C GLN A 139 13.55 6.54 16.61
N ALA A 140 14.59 5.76 16.93
CA ALA A 140 15.35 5.94 18.15
C ALA A 140 16.22 7.21 18.04
N MET A 141 16.02 8.13 18.99
CA MET A 141 16.80 9.37 19.08
C MET A 141 17.97 9.24 20.04
N PHE A 142 17.76 8.56 21.16
CA PHE A 142 18.77 8.34 22.20
C PHE A 142 18.48 7.07 23.00
N GLU A 143 19.50 6.59 23.69
CA GLU A 143 19.38 5.47 24.61
C GLU A 143 19.30 5.96 26.06
N VAL A 144 18.34 5.43 26.81
CA VAL A 144 18.17 5.73 28.24
C VAL A 144 18.62 4.51 29.05
N PRO A 145 19.62 4.65 29.92
CA PRO A 145 19.98 3.55 30.83
C PRO A 145 18.83 3.33 31.82
N ASN A 146 18.10 2.25 31.65
CA ASN A 146 17.00 1.87 32.54
C ASN A 146 17.01 0.36 32.76
N PRO A 147 17.53 -0.12 33.91
CA PRO A 147 17.61 -1.53 34.22
C PRO A 147 16.23 -2.16 34.55
N SER A 148 15.21 -1.34 34.82
CA SER A 148 13.88 -1.81 35.23
C SER A 148 12.99 -2.26 34.06
N VAL A 149 13.35 -1.89 32.81
CA VAL A 149 12.61 -2.24 31.60
C VAL A 149 13.49 -3.08 30.67
N PRO A 150 12.89 -3.99 29.91
CA PRO A 150 13.65 -4.81 28.97
C PRO A 150 14.45 -3.95 27.98
N ALA A 151 15.68 -4.38 27.68
CA ALA A 151 16.49 -3.71 26.66
C ALA A 151 15.77 -3.69 25.31
N GLY A 152 15.79 -2.54 24.61
CA GLY A 152 15.09 -2.36 23.36
C GLY A 152 13.59 -2.03 23.51
N SER A 153 13.14 -1.63 24.70
CA SER A 153 11.79 -1.09 24.90
C SER A 153 11.79 0.44 24.82
N VAL A 154 10.69 1.00 24.37
CA VAL A 154 10.47 2.46 24.32
C VAL A 154 10.20 2.96 25.74
N VAL A 155 11.11 3.77 26.26
CA VAL A 155 10.98 4.36 27.59
C VAL A 155 10.26 5.70 27.54
N GLU A 156 10.61 6.49 26.53
CA GLU A 156 10.13 7.85 26.38
C GLU A 156 9.72 8.10 24.93
N VAL A 157 8.66 8.89 24.74
CA VAL A 157 8.22 9.34 23.42
C VAL A 157 8.44 10.84 23.35
N VAL A 158 9.43 11.26 22.56
CA VAL A 158 9.77 12.67 22.33
C VAL A 158 8.75 13.34 21.42
N ALA A 159 8.36 12.63 20.37
CA ALA A 159 7.31 13.06 19.46
C ALA A 159 6.46 11.86 19.01
N PRO A 160 5.13 11.98 19.01
CA PRO A 160 4.25 10.91 18.58
C PRO A 160 4.43 10.59 17.11
N GLY A 161 4.21 9.34 16.77
CA GLY A 161 4.15 8.88 15.39
C GLY A 161 2.76 9.06 14.79
N TYR A 162 2.70 9.09 13.47
CA TYR A 162 1.44 9.20 12.72
C TYR A 162 1.41 8.22 11.57
N MET A 163 0.26 7.60 11.37
CA MET A 163 -0.03 6.66 10.29
C MET A 163 -1.27 7.10 9.51
N ILE A 164 -1.30 6.77 8.21
CA ILE A 164 -2.50 6.89 7.38
C ILE A 164 -2.83 5.52 6.79
N GLY A 165 -3.95 4.93 7.19
CA GLY A 165 -4.21 3.53 6.91
C GLY A 165 -3.09 2.64 7.48
N GLU A 166 -2.40 1.93 6.60
CA GLU A 166 -1.26 1.06 6.96
C GLU A 166 0.11 1.71 6.73
N ARG A 167 0.17 2.94 6.17
CA ARG A 167 1.43 3.62 5.86
C ARG A 167 1.84 4.56 6.98
N VAL A 168 3.12 4.52 7.32
CA VAL A 168 3.72 5.47 8.26
C VAL A 168 3.91 6.83 7.56
N LEU A 169 3.26 7.88 8.09
CA LEU A 169 3.48 9.26 7.67
C LEU A 169 4.75 9.81 8.29
N ARG A 170 4.90 9.57 9.61
CA ARG A 170 6.05 9.96 10.40
C ARG A 170 6.26 8.93 11.51
N PRO A 171 7.47 8.36 11.66
CA PRO A 171 7.77 7.47 12.77
C PRO A 171 7.69 8.21 14.10
N ALA A 172 7.36 7.49 15.18
CA ALA A 172 7.45 8.04 16.53
C ALA A 172 8.91 8.23 16.91
N MET A 173 9.28 9.42 17.39
CA MET A 173 10.62 9.70 17.92
C MET A 173 10.69 9.26 19.37
N VAL A 174 11.56 8.30 19.66
CA VAL A 174 11.57 7.61 20.96
C VAL A 174 12.96 7.50 21.57
N GLY A 175 13.00 7.49 22.91
CA GLY A 175 14.14 7.04 23.69
C GLY A 175 14.00 5.57 24.00
N VAL A 176 15.05 4.78 23.73
CA VAL A 176 15.06 3.32 23.87
C VAL A 176 15.85 2.91 25.10
N SER A 177 15.35 1.91 25.85
CA SER A 177 16.03 1.37 27.02
C SER A 177 17.35 0.67 26.67
N LYS A 178 18.41 1.00 27.42
CA LYS A 178 19.71 0.29 27.43
C LYS A 178 19.94 -0.33 28.79
N GLY A 179 20.33 -1.60 28.81
CA GLY A 179 20.82 -2.28 30.02
C GLY A 179 19.82 -3.09 30.85
N GLY A 180 18.57 -3.24 30.41
CA GLY A 180 17.60 -4.18 31.04
C GLY A 180 17.71 -5.62 30.51
N PRO A 181 16.95 -6.59 31.09
CA PRO A 181 16.92 -7.96 30.63
C PRO A 181 16.53 -8.00 29.14
N LYS A 182 17.27 -8.75 28.32
CA LYS A 182 16.91 -8.94 26.90
C LYS A 182 15.57 -9.64 26.81
N THR A 183 14.57 -9.01 26.22
CA THR A 183 13.34 -9.69 25.83
C THR A 183 13.69 -10.77 24.80
N ALA A 184 13.39 -12.03 25.12
CA ALA A 184 13.50 -13.11 24.15
C ALA A 184 12.65 -12.78 22.93
N PRO A 185 13.10 -13.07 21.69
CA PRO A 185 12.27 -12.88 20.51
C PRO A 185 10.98 -13.67 20.69
N ALA A 186 9.84 -13.03 20.48
CA ALA A 186 8.54 -13.71 20.53
C ALA A 186 8.61 -14.92 19.61
N ALA A 187 8.52 -16.12 20.21
CA ALA A 187 8.47 -17.38 19.49
C ALA A 187 7.27 -17.28 18.53
N ARG A 188 7.54 -17.36 17.25
CA ARG A 188 6.49 -17.57 16.25
C ARG A 188 5.78 -18.83 16.69
N SER A 189 4.51 -18.73 17.05
CA SER A 189 3.65 -19.87 17.25
C SER A 189 3.57 -20.62 15.93
N VAL A 190 4.39 -21.66 15.82
CA VAL A 190 4.25 -22.68 14.78
C VAL A 190 2.95 -23.39 15.11
N ASN A 191 1.98 -23.22 14.26
CA ASN A 191 0.70 -23.88 14.34
C ASN A 191 0.92 -25.36 14.00
N ASP A 192 1.24 -26.18 15.03
CA ASP A 192 1.23 -27.63 14.94
C ASP A 192 -0.23 -28.10 14.86
N ASN A 193 -0.78 -28.02 13.65
CA ASN A 193 -1.99 -28.72 13.30
C ASN A 193 -1.65 -29.79 12.24
N ALA A 194 -0.98 -30.82 12.68
CA ALA A 194 -0.83 -32.05 11.92
C ALA A 194 -0.84 -33.25 12.88
N THR A 195 -1.74 -34.15 12.56
CA THR A 195 -1.88 -35.51 13.12
C THR A 195 -2.80 -35.71 14.33
N ALA A 196 -4.08 -35.83 14.00
CA ALA A 196 -4.94 -36.77 14.68
C ALA A 196 -5.84 -37.43 13.62
N GLY A 197 -5.34 -38.49 13.06
CA GLY A 197 -6.10 -39.31 12.11
C GLY A 197 -5.39 -40.61 11.85
N ALA A 198 -5.58 -41.62 12.67
CA ALA A 198 -5.63 -43.03 12.33
C ALA A 198 -5.32 -43.90 13.54
N ALA A 199 -6.35 -44.47 14.12
CA ALA A 199 -6.36 -45.87 14.62
C ALA A 199 -7.73 -46.19 15.16
N LYS A 200 -8.55 -46.81 14.38
CA LYS A 200 -9.56 -47.75 14.78
C LYS A 200 -9.50 -48.87 13.75
N ASP A 201 -8.98 -50.00 14.18
CA ASP A 201 -9.46 -51.33 13.84
C ASP A 201 -8.63 -52.30 14.66
N SER A 202 -9.30 -52.94 15.60
CA SER A 202 -9.31 -54.35 15.97
C SER A 202 -10.17 -54.52 17.21
#